data_ed8829c2e26d43bb6536163c0ccf49b7
#
_entry.id   ed8829c2e26d43bb6536163c0ccf49b7
#
_cell.length_a   1.000
_cell.length_b   1.000
_cell.length_c   1.000
_cell.angle_alpha   90.00
_cell.angle_beta   90.00
_cell.angle_gamma   90.00
#
_symmetry.space_group_name_H-M   'P 1'
#
loop_
_entity.id
_entity.type
_entity.pdbx_description
1 polymer ?
#
loop_
_entity_poly.entity_id
_entity_poly.type
_entity_poly.pdbx_seq_one_letter_code
_entity_poly.pdbx_strand_id
1 'polypeptide(L)'
;MKKIDLIIVGAGPTGIGCAVEAKLKNKEVLILEKSNNICQTLMQFYKDGKRVDKAYKGCEGTNHGHVPFEDGTKESTIETFQNALKEHNIEVEFGSEVESVKNENGVFLVSTAKGVYECKNIIVAIGRMGKPNKPDYKLPMTLTKTINFNANSVLGNEKILVVGGGNSAAEYAVDLANSNQVSLCYRKKEFTRLNDINLKDIHEAGNSGKVELKLGIDINEVEDDNGKAKVNFTDGTSDIYDRIIYAIGGSTPLDFLQKCGINVDDKGVPLMDENKQSNVKGIFVAGDIATKNGASIVTGLNDAVKILSVL
;
A
#
# COMPACT_ATOMS: atom_id res chain seq x y z
N MET A 1 -10.22 32.22 -7.54
CA MET A 1 -9.65 30.89 -7.27
C MET A 1 -8.34 31.02 -6.52
N LYS A 2 -8.07 30.18 -5.54
CA LYS A 2 -6.77 30.14 -4.84
C LYS A 2 -5.74 29.61 -5.85
N LYS A 3 -4.64 30.33 -6.02
CA LYS A 3 -3.56 29.93 -6.94
C LYS A 3 -2.75 28.81 -6.27
N ILE A 4 -2.79 27.62 -6.83
CA ILE A 4 -2.08 26.44 -6.32
C ILE A 4 -0.83 26.22 -7.18
N ASP A 5 0.35 26.17 -6.55
CA ASP A 5 1.60 25.86 -7.27
C ASP A 5 1.74 24.36 -7.51
N LEU A 6 1.29 23.56 -6.55
CA LEU A 6 1.47 22.11 -6.54
C LEU A 6 0.24 21.39 -5.98
N ILE A 7 -0.32 20.48 -6.76
CA ILE A 7 -1.30 19.49 -6.28
C ILE A 7 -0.58 18.18 -6.04
N ILE A 8 -0.84 17.59 -4.86
CA ILE A 8 -0.36 16.26 -4.49
C ILE A 8 -1.57 15.34 -4.46
N VAL A 9 -1.50 14.24 -5.21
CA VAL A 9 -2.56 13.23 -5.24
C VAL A 9 -2.20 12.10 -4.29
N GLY A 10 -2.94 12.02 -3.18
CA GLY A 10 -2.77 11.03 -2.11
C GLY A 10 -2.16 11.60 -0.83
N ALA A 11 -2.84 11.39 0.30
CA ALA A 11 -2.42 11.80 1.65
C ALA A 11 -1.75 10.64 2.42
N GLY A 12 -0.97 9.81 1.73
CA GLY A 12 -0.06 8.83 2.35
C GLY A 12 1.22 9.49 2.85
N PRO A 13 2.11 8.73 3.53
CA PRO A 13 3.38 9.22 4.03
C PRO A 13 4.19 10.01 3.00
N THR A 14 4.31 9.49 1.78
CA THR A 14 5.02 10.16 0.67
C THR A 14 4.38 11.47 0.28
N GLY A 15 3.03 11.50 0.11
CA GLY A 15 2.33 12.73 -0.28
C GLY A 15 2.46 13.82 0.78
N ILE A 16 2.36 13.46 2.06
CA ILE A 16 2.56 14.40 3.16
C ILE A 16 4.02 14.89 3.19
N GLY A 17 4.99 13.99 3.01
CA GLY A 17 6.39 14.38 2.87
C GLY A 17 6.61 15.39 1.73
N CYS A 18 6.05 15.15 0.55
CA CYS A 18 6.10 16.10 -0.58
C CYS A 18 5.50 17.45 -0.21
N ALA A 19 4.40 17.48 0.53
CA ALA A 19 3.75 18.71 0.94
C ALA A 19 4.59 19.51 1.96
N VAL A 20 5.23 18.82 2.92
CA VAL A 20 6.16 19.45 3.86
C VAL A 20 7.32 20.10 3.12
N GLU A 21 8.00 19.35 2.24
CA GLU A 21 9.11 19.87 1.45
C GLU A 21 8.67 21.08 0.57
N ALA A 22 7.46 21.03 0.02
CA ALA A 22 6.91 22.14 -0.76
C ALA A 22 6.65 23.40 0.09
N LYS A 23 6.09 23.24 1.28
CA LYS A 23 5.85 24.34 2.23
C LYS A 23 7.15 25.00 2.69
N LEU A 24 8.20 24.23 2.94
CA LEU A 24 9.52 24.75 3.29
C LEU A 24 10.14 25.59 2.16
N LYS A 25 9.68 25.40 0.93
CA LYS A 25 10.03 26.23 -0.25
C LYS A 25 9.00 27.31 -0.57
N ASN A 26 8.11 27.63 0.39
CA ASN A 26 7.06 28.64 0.25
C ASN A 26 6.12 28.42 -0.94
N LYS A 27 5.83 27.17 -1.30
CA LYS A 27 4.86 26.85 -2.34
C LYS A 27 3.45 26.74 -1.78
N GLU A 28 2.47 27.19 -2.56
CA GLU A 28 1.06 26.92 -2.28
C GLU A 28 0.72 25.49 -2.71
N VAL A 29 0.41 24.64 -1.73
CA VAL A 29 0.19 23.21 -1.93
C VAL A 29 -1.20 22.79 -1.45
N LEU A 30 -1.83 21.88 -2.19
CA LEU A 30 -3.06 21.20 -1.82
C LEU A 30 -2.88 19.69 -1.99
N ILE A 31 -3.25 18.92 -0.98
CA ILE A 31 -3.34 17.47 -1.10
C ILE A 31 -4.79 17.07 -1.40
N LEU A 32 -5.00 16.29 -2.45
CA LEU A 32 -6.28 15.66 -2.79
C LEU A 32 -6.24 14.19 -2.37
N GLU A 33 -7.12 13.81 -1.46
CA GLU A 33 -7.19 12.44 -0.92
C GLU A 33 -8.59 11.86 -1.15
N LYS A 34 -8.65 10.66 -1.75
CA LYS A 34 -9.93 9.99 -2.05
C LYS A 34 -10.65 9.44 -0.82
N SER A 35 -9.90 9.08 0.20
CA SER A 35 -10.45 8.57 1.47
C SER A 35 -10.82 9.70 2.43
N ASN A 36 -11.34 9.34 3.60
CA ASN A 36 -11.65 10.29 4.67
C ASN A 36 -10.53 10.41 5.72
N ASN A 37 -9.41 9.74 5.50
CA ASN A 37 -8.30 9.70 6.45
C ASN A 37 -6.97 9.83 5.71
N ILE A 38 -5.97 10.39 6.39
CA ILE A 38 -4.58 10.28 5.94
C ILE A 38 -4.07 8.85 6.13
N CYS A 39 -2.99 8.51 5.45
CA CYS A 39 -2.31 7.22 5.59
C CYS A 39 -3.28 6.01 5.49
N GLN A 40 -4.28 6.10 4.61
CA GLN A 40 -5.38 5.14 4.50
C GLN A 40 -4.91 3.68 4.38
N THR A 41 -3.78 3.42 3.73
CA THR A 41 -3.20 2.07 3.63
C THR A 41 -2.81 1.53 5.01
N LEU A 42 -2.18 2.34 5.86
CA LEU A 42 -1.85 1.96 7.24
C LEU A 42 -3.12 1.75 8.05
N MET A 43 -4.09 2.66 7.92
CA MET A 43 -5.38 2.55 8.63
C MET A 43 -6.12 1.27 8.28
N GLN A 44 -6.16 0.91 7.00
CA GLN A 44 -6.98 -0.20 6.49
C GLN A 44 -6.31 -1.57 6.65
N PHE A 45 -4.99 -1.66 6.47
CA PHE A 45 -4.30 -2.95 6.36
C PHE A 45 -3.41 -3.29 7.55
N TYR A 46 -3.09 -2.32 8.42
CA TYR A 46 -2.27 -2.56 9.61
C TYR A 46 -3.18 -2.70 10.84
N LYS A 47 -2.96 -3.77 11.61
CA LYS A 47 -3.58 -3.92 12.93
C LYS A 47 -3.02 -2.88 13.89
N ASP A 48 -3.79 -2.63 14.95
CA ASP A 48 -3.33 -1.77 16.04
C ASP A 48 -2.07 -2.34 16.69
N GLY A 49 -1.13 -1.46 17.00
CA GLY A 49 0.19 -1.83 17.55
C GLY A 49 1.17 -2.43 16.54
N LYS A 50 0.78 -2.63 15.27
CA LYS A 50 1.69 -3.18 14.26
C LYS A 50 2.90 -2.27 14.04
N ARG A 51 4.08 -2.88 14.05
CA ARG A 51 5.36 -2.21 13.78
C ARG A 51 5.41 -1.61 12.37
N VAL A 52 6.02 -0.44 12.29
CA VAL A 52 6.35 0.28 11.05
C VAL A 52 7.82 0.68 11.14
N ASP A 53 8.65 0.07 10.31
CA ASP A 53 10.10 0.24 10.36
C ASP A 53 10.60 1.17 9.25
N LYS A 54 11.67 1.92 9.54
CA LYS A 54 12.43 2.73 8.55
C LYS A 54 13.16 1.83 7.57
N ALA A 55 13.82 0.81 8.10
CA ALA A 55 14.60 -0.11 7.29
C ALA A 55 13.71 -1.16 6.62
N TYR A 56 13.81 -1.26 5.32
CA TYR A 56 13.17 -2.31 4.53
C TYR A 56 14.23 -2.94 3.62
N LYS A 57 14.20 -4.25 3.47
CA LYS A 57 15.21 -5.00 2.70
C LYS A 57 15.40 -4.41 1.30
N GLY A 58 16.62 -3.94 1.01
CA GLY A 58 16.97 -3.32 -0.25
C GLY A 58 16.56 -1.85 -0.43
N CYS A 59 16.01 -1.22 0.61
CA CYS A 59 15.70 0.21 0.64
C CYS A 59 16.65 0.96 1.57
N GLU A 60 16.95 2.21 1.22
CA GLU A 60 17.70 3.11 2.07
C GLU A 60 16.94 3.38 3.37
N GLY A 61 17.61 3.27 4.50
CA GLY A 61 17.04 3.54 5.83
C GLY A 61 17.26 4.97 6.32
N THR A 62 18.09 5.78 5.62
CA THR A 62 18.39 7.17 6.00
C THR A 62 17.32 8.09 5.45
N ASN A 63 16.61 8.77 6.34
CA ASN A 63 15.62 9.79 5.97
C ASN A 63 16.33 11.13 5.71
N HIS A 64 16.22 11.63 4.51
CA HIS A 64 16.73 12.95 4.10
C HIS A 64 15.66 14.04 4.12
N GLY A 65 14.40 13.67 4.34
CA GLY A 65 13.27 14.60 4.41
C GLY A 65 13.09 15.22 5.78
N HIS A 66 12.27 16.25 5.85
CA HIS A 66 12.00 17.01 7.08
C HIS A 66 10.91 16.41 7.97
N VAL A 67 10.13 15.44 7.49
CA VAL A 67 9.22 14.70 8.37
C VAL A 67 10.03 13.77 9.27
N PRO A 68 9.96 13.90 10.61
CA PRO A 68 10.81 13.14 11.55
C PRO A 68 10.27 11.71 11.76
N PHE A 69 10.27 10.92 10.69
CA PHE A 69 9.80 9.53 10.74
C PHE A 69 10.87 8.61 11.34
N GLU A 70 10.50 7.87 12.37
CA GLU A 70 11.30 6.87 13.06
C GLU A 70 10.58 5.52 13.17
N ASP A 71 11.29 4.46 13.53
CA ASP A 71 10.70 3.17 13.83
C ASP A 71 9.64 3.30 14.94
N GLY A 72 8.49 2.67 14.73
CA GLY A 72 7.38 2.79 15.68
C GLY A 72 6.25 1.82 15.40
N THR A 73 5.05 2.21 15.80
CA THR A 73 3.81 1.49 15.52
C THR A 73 2.98 2.21 14.45
N LYS A 74 1.91 1.57 13.99
CA LYS A 74 0.88 2.18 13.14
C LYS A 74 0.43 3.54 13.70
N GLU A 75 0.12 3.58 15.00
CA GLU A 75 -0.43 4.76 15.68
C GLU A 75 0.59 5.90 15.71
N SER A 76 1.81 5.62 16.20
CA SER A 76 2.87 6.63 16.26
C SER A 76 3.26 7.14 14.89
N THR A 77 3.25 6.28 13.87
CA THR A 77 3.49 6.67 12.48
C THR A 77 2.40 7.63 11.99
N ILE A 78 1.12 7.30 12.18
CA ILE A 78 0.02 8.16 11.77
C ILE A 78 0.08 9.51 12.50
N GLU A 79 0.38 9.50 13.80
CA GLU A 79 0.54 10.71 14.61
C GLU A 79 1.66 11.61 14.08
N THR A 80 2.81 11.04 13.71
CA THR A 80 3.93 11.78 13.09
C THR A 80 3.47 12.54 11.85
N PHE A 81 2.73 11.90 10.95
CA PHE A 81 2.24 12.54 9.73
C PHE A 81 1.09 13.53 10.00
N GLN A 82 0.24 13.30 10.99
CA GLN A 82 -0.76 14.27 11.43
C GLN A 82 -0.12 15.56 11.99
N ASN A 83 0.92 15.40 12.79
CA ASN A 83 1.66 16.53 13.35
C ASN A 83 2.37 17.32 12.25
N ALA A 84 3.00 16.66 11.29
CA ALA A 84 3.63 17.32 10.15
C ALA A 84 2.64 18.19 9.34
N LEU A 85 1.42 17.68 9.09
CA LEU A 85 0.37 18.47 8.43
C LEU A 85 -0.01 19.72 9.22
N LYS A 86 -0.15 19.62 10.54
CA LYS A 86 -0.51 20.72 11.44
C LYS A 86 0.59 21.77 11.52
N GLU A 87 1.83 21.34 11.77
CA GLU A 87 3.00 22.21 11.92
C GLU A 87 3.26 23.06 10.69
N HIS A 88 3.03 22.50 9.50
CA HIS A 88 3.26 23.20 8.23
C HIS A 88 2.00 23.79 7.60
N ASN A 89 0.85 23.80 8.31
CA ASN A 89 -0.43 24.30 7.79
C ASN A 89 -0.77 23.76 6.39
N ILE A 90 -0.67 22.43 6.22
CA ILE A 90 -0.95 21.76 4.97
C ILE A 90 -2.44 21.42 4.87
N GLU A 91 -3.07 21.89 3.81
CA GLU A 91 -4.48 21.61 3.51
C GLU A 91 -4.61 20.25 2.83
N VAL A 92 -5.49 19.41 3.35
CA VAL A 92 -5.88 18.11 2.77
C VAL A 92 -7.37 18.15 2.47
N GLU A 93 -7.73 17.95 1.22
CA GLU A 93 -9.13 17.80 0.82
C GLU A 93 -9.48 16.31 0.70
N PHE A 94 -10.18 15.80 1.72
CA PHE A 94 -10.65 14.42 1.80
C PHE A 94 -11.87 14.16 0.90
N GLY A 95 -12.14 12.90 0.56
CA GLY A 95 -13.23 12.52 -0.32
C GLY A 95 -13.12 13.14 -1.72
N SER A 96 -11.89 13.44 -2.15
CA SER A 96 -11.56 14.12 -3.41
C SER A 96 -10.74 13.20 -4.30
N GLU A 97 -11.40 12.18 -4.86
CA GLU A 97 -10.78 11.30 -5.86
C GLU A 97 -10.50 12.10 -7.14
N VAL A 98 -9.25 12.08 -7.59
CA VAL A 98 -8.89 12.70 -8.87
C VAL A 98 -9.36 11.81 -10.00
N GLU A 99 -10.26 12.34 -10.82
CA GLU A 99 -10.89 11.62 -11.94
C GLU A 99 -10.12 11.80 -13.25
N SER A 100 -9.58 13.00 -13.46
CA SER A 100 -8.80 13.33 -14.67
C SER A 100 -7.81 14.46 -14.43
N VAL A 101 -6.77 14.47 -15.25
CA VAL A 101 -5.78 15.53 -15.34
C VAL A 101 -5.66 15.96 -16.80
N LYS A 102 -5.80 17.25 -17.07
CA LYS A 102 -5.60 17.83 -18.41
C LYS A 102 -4.55 18.93 -18.32
N ASN A 103 -3.68 18.99 -19.31
CA ASN A 103 -2.72 20.08 -19.45
C ASN A 103 -3.26 21.10 -20.48
N GLU A 104 -3.45 22.32 -20.07
CA GLU A 104 -3.84 23.44 -20.91
C GLU A 104 -2.76 24.53 -20.86
N ASN A 105 -1.93 24.57 -21.89
CA ASN A 105 -0.86 25.58 -22.05
C ASN A 105 0.11 25.68 -20.84
N GLY A 106 0.45 24.56 -20.22
CA GLY A 106 1.37 24.52 -19.06
C GLY A 106 0.71 24.69 -17.69
N VAL A 107 -0.60 24.79 -17.65
CA VAL A 107 -1.42 24.72 -16.43
C VAL A 107 -2.19 23.41 -16.42
N PHE A 108 -2.18 22.72 -15.30
CA PHE A 108 -2.95 21.50 -15.13
C PHE A 108 -4.33 21.79 -14.55
N LEU A 109 -5.34 21.24 -15.20
CA LEU A 109 -6.71 21.14 -14.68
C LEU A 109 -6.91 19.77 -14.07
N VAL A 110 -7.08 19.72 -12.75
CA VAL A 110 -7.29 18.51 -11.97
C VAL A 110 -8.76 18.43 -11.58
N SER A 111 -9.49 17.45 -12.11
CA SER A 111 -10.93 17.28 -11.87
C SER A 111 -11.20 16.26 -10.79
N THR A 112 -12.11 16.59 -9.88
CA THR A 112 -12.69 15.70 -8.86
C THR A 112 -14.21 15.86 -8.85
N ALA A 113 -14.93 15.01 -8.15
CA ALA A 113 -16.37 15.18 -7.95
C ALA A 113 -16.74 16.49 -7.22
N LYS A 114 -15.79 17.14 -6.52
CA LYS A 114 -16.00 18.39 -5.78
C LYS A 114 -15.71 19.64 -6.60
N GLY A 115 -15.00 19.52 -7.71
CA GLY A 115 -14.68 20.64 -8.59
C GLY A 115 -13.40 20.44 -9.39
N VAL A 116 -12.98 21.54 -10.03
CA VAL A 116 -11.76 21.59 -10.84
C VAL A 116 -10.75 22.53 -10.19
N TYR A 117 -9.51 22.08 -10.07
CA TYR A 117 -8.40 22.83 -9.50
C TYR A 117 -7.35 23.11 -10.56
N GLU A 118 -6.75 24.30 -10.49
CA GLU A 118 -5.67 24.70 -11.37
C GLU A 118 -4.32 24.68 -10.62
N CYS A 119 -3.30 24.06 -11.22
CA CYS A 119 -1.95 24.06 -10.66
C CYS A 119 -0.87 24.04 -11.74
N LYS A 120 0.37 24.36 -11.33
CA LYS A 120 1.54 24.30 -12.24
C LYS A 120 2.16 22.92 -12.30
N ASN A 121 2.15 22.18 -11.19
CA ASN A 121 2.78 20.87 -11.07
C ASN A 121 1.88 19.92 -10.30
N ILE A 122 2.09 18.61 -10.55
CA ILE A 122 1.38 17.53 -9.87
C ILE A 122 2.39 16.50 -9.37
N ILE A 123 2.20 16.02 -8.14
CA ILE A 123 2.90 14.85 -7.64
C ILE A 123 1.88 13.73 -7.40
N VAL A 124 2.08 12.59 -8.06
CA VAL A 124 1.28 11.38 -7.89
C VAL A 124 1.92 10.52 -6.79
N ALA A 125 1.30 10.47 -5.61
CA ALA A 125 1.78 9.76 -4.42
C ALA A 125 0.70 8.80 -3.86
N ILE A 126 0.00 8.11 -4.74
CA ILE A 126 -1.20 7.29 -4.44
C ILE A 126 -0.87 5.89 -3.89
N GLY A 127 0.41 5.60 -3.66
CA GLY A 127 0.84 4.26 -3.26
C GLY A 127 0.57 3.23 -4.36
N ARG A 128 0.83 1.97 -4.04
CA ARG A 128 0.68 0.86 -4.98
C ARG A 128 -0.54 -0.02 -4.71
N MET A 129 -1.09 0.08 -3.51
CA MET A 129 -2.26 -0.68 -3.09
C MET A 129 -3.52 -0.08 -3.75
N GLY A 130 -3.73 -0.49 -5.00
CA GLY A 130 -5.02 -0.36 -5.67
C GLY A 130 -6.02 -1.36 -5.08
N LYS A 131 -6.68 -2.13 -5.91
CA LYS A 131 -7.50 -3.27 -5.47
C LYS A 131 -6.58 -4.44 -5.10
N PRO A 132 -6.87 -5.19 -4.03
CA PRO A 132 -6.16 -6.43 -3.73
C PRO A 132 -6.19 -7.37 -4.94
N ASN A 133 -5.07 -8.02 -5.21
CA ASN A 133 -5.04 -9.07 -6.24
C ASN A 133 -6.00 -10.18 -5.84
N LYS A 134 -6.73 -10.68 -6.82
CA LYS A 134 -7.54 -11.90 -6.67
C LYS A 134 -6.74 -13.08 -7.21
N PRO A 135 -6.98 -14.30 -6.69
CA PRO A 135 -6.43 -15.50 -7.30
C PRO A 135 -7.00 -15.71 -8.71
N ASP A 136 -6.32 -16.54 -9.50
CA ASP A 136 -6.71 -16.82 -10.88
C ASP A 136 -7.93 -17.76 -10.99
N TYR A 137 -8.24 -18.49 -9.91
CA TYR A 137 -9.44 -19.33 -9.82
C TYR A 137 -10.64 -18.53 -9.29
N LYS A 138 -11.84 -19.04 -9.60
CA LYS A 138 -13.11 -18.40 -9.22
C LYS A 138 -13.38 -18.53 -7.73
N LEU A 139 -13.69 -17.43 -7.06
CA LEU A 139 -14.12 -17.40 -5.67
C LEU A 139 -15.64 -17.47 -5.57
N PRO A 140 -16.20 -18.33 -4.67
CA PRO A 140 -17.64 -18.39 -4.44
C PRO A 140 -18.20 -17.05 -3.94
N MET A 141 -19.23 -16.54 -4.58
CA MET A 141 -19.86 -15.27 -4.19
C MET A 141 -20.63 -15.35 -2.85
N THR A 142 -20.97 -16.55 -2.42
CA THR A 142 -21.63 -16.83 -1.13
C THR A 142 -20.67 -16.63 0.06
N LEU A 143 -19.35 -16.74 -0.15
CA LEU A 143 -18.32 -16.65 0.88
C LEU A 143 -17.76 -15.22 1.09
N THR A 144 -18.52 -14.17 0.83
CA THR A 144 -18.06 -12.77 0.94
C THR A 144 -17.63 -12.36 2.34
N LYS A 145 -18.14 -13.04 3.39
CA LYS A 145 -17.74 -12.81 4.79
C LYS A 145 -16.54 -13.67 5.20
N THR A 146 -16.38 -14.82 4.56
CA THR A 146 -15.33 -15.82 4.82
C THR A 146 -14.05 -15.49 4.08
N ILE A 147 -14.14 -14.93 2.87
CA ILE A 147 -12.99 -14.58 2.02
C ILE A 147 -12.65 -13.10 2.21
N ASN A 148 -11.44 -12.84 2.69
CA ASN A 148 -10.95 -11.50 3.01
C ASN A 148 -9.59 -11.23 2.35
N PHE A 149 -9.25 -9.94 2.25
CA PHE A 149 -7.96 -9.48 1.73
C PHE A 149 -7.16 -8.67 2.78
N ASN A 150 -7.63 -8.68 4.02
CA ASN A 150 -6.98 -8.15 5.22
C ASN A 150 -7.48 -8.91 6.45
N ALA A 151 -6.86 -8.66 7.61
CA ALA A 151 -7.17 -9.34 8.85
C ALA A 151 -8.13 -8.58 9.79
N ASN A 152 -8.70 -7.44 9.35
CA ASN A 152 -9.44 -6.52 10.24
C ASN A 152 -10.75 -7.10 10.81
N SER A 153 -11.33 -8.11 10.17
CA SER A 153 -12.60 -8.73 10.59
C SER A 153 -12.44 -10.03 11.37
N VAL A 154 -11.21 -10.40 11.75
CA VAL A 154 -10.95 -11.63 12.50
C VAL A 154 -11.30 -11.44 13.97
N LEU A 155 -12.12 -12.34 14.53
CA LEU A 155 -12.62 -12.24 15.91
C LEU A 155 -11.90 -13.14 16.92
N GLY A 156 -11.17 -14.16 16.48
CA GLY A 156 -10.54 -15.18 17.32
C GLY A 156 -11.32 -16.50 17.35
N ASN A 157 -10.63 -17.58 17.75
CA ASN A 157 -11.12 -18.96 17.73
C ASN A 157 -11.61 -19.45 16.36
N GLU A 158 -11.04 -18.92 15.28
CA GLU A 158 -11.30 -19.33 13.91
C GLU A 158 -10.19 -20.25 13.38
N LYS A 159 -10.53 -21.14 12.45
CA LYS A 159 -9.55 -21.83 11.61
C LYS A 159 -9.32 -21.02 10.35
N ILE A 160 -8.12 -20.47 10.18
CA ILE A 160 -7.80 -19.47 9.18
C ILE A 160 -6.74 -19.98 8.21
N LEU A 161 -6.96 -19.80 6.92
CA LEU A 161 -5.95 -19.94 5.89
C LEU A 161 -5.43 -18.56 5.44
N VAL A 162 -4.15 -18.32 5.65
CA VAL A 162 -3.46 -17.15 5.06
C VAL A 162 -2.79 -17.59 3.77
N VAL A 163 -3.09 -16.89 2.67
CA VAL A 163 -2.54 -17.21 1.33
C VAL A 163 -1.56 -16.13 0.91
N GLY A 164 -0.30 -16.51 0.72
CA GLY A 164 0.74 -15.58 0.28
C GLY A 164 2.12 -15.91 0.82
N GLY A 165 3.15 -15.23 0.31
CA GLY A 165 4.56 -15.45 0.71
C GLY A 165 5.35 -14.15 0.82
N GLY A 166 4.67 -13.02 1.06
CA GLY A 166 5.26 -11.71 1.36
C GLY A 166 5.15 -11.37 2.85
N ASN A 167 5.76 -10.25 3.27
CA ASN A 167 5.76 -9.81 4.66
C ASN A 167 4.36 -9.78 5.29
N SER A 168 3.37 -9.23 4.60
CA SER A 168 1.99 -9.18 5.11
C SER A 168 1.40 -10.57 5.39
N ALA A 169 1.73 -11.58 4.57
CA ALA A 169 1.25 -12.94 4.79
C ALA A 169 1.89 -13.55 6.05
N ALA A 170 3.21 -13.40 6.21
CA ALA A 170 3.93 -13.90 7.38
C ALA A 170 3.44 -13.20 8.67
N GLU A 171 3.32 -11.88 8.64
CA GLU A 171 2.83 -11.08 9.77
C GLU A 171 1.40 -11.47 10.15
N TYR A 172 0.49 -11.60 9.19
CA TYR A 172 -0.88 -12.07 9.49
C TYR A 172 -0.89 -13.47 10.08
N ALA A 173 -0.08 -14.39 9.55
CA ALA A 173 -0.05 -15.76 10.06
C ALA A 173 0.46 -15.81 11.50
N VAL A 174 1.54 -15.12 11.81
CA VAL A 174 2.14 -15.08 13.18
C VAL A 174 1.20 -14.39 14.17
N ASP A 175 0.66 -13.22 13.80
CA ASP A 175 -0.22 -12.44 14.68
C ASP A 175 -1.53 -13.16 14.98
N LEU A 176 -2.17 -13.70 13.95
CA LEU A 176 -3.46 -14.38 14.10
C LEU A 176 -3.35 -15.69 14.88
N ALA A 177 -2.22 -16.36 14.84
CA ALA A 177 -1.97 -17.61 15.56
C ALA A 177 -1.96 -17.44 17.10
N ASN A 178 -1.99 -16.21 17.62
CA ASN A 178 -2.14 -15.97 19.06
C ASN A 178 -3.53 -16.34 19.58
N SER A 179 -4.56 -16.31 18.74
CA SER A 179 -5.96 -16.56 19.14
C SER A 179 -6.73 -17.43 18.15
N ASN A 180 -6.08 -17.99 17.14
CA ASN A 180 -6.69 -18.79 16.07
C ASN A 180 -5.83 -19.99 15.71
N GLN A 181 -6.43 -20.97 15.03
CA GLN A 181 -5.70 -22.01 14.33
C GLN A 181 -5.33 -21.53 12.93
N VAL A 182 -4.05 -21.36 12.65
CA VAL A 182 -3.61 -20.72 11.40
C VAL A 182 -2.77 -21.66 10.55
N SER A 183 -3.14 -21.76 9.26
CA SER A 183 -2.30 -22.33 8.20
C SER A 183 -1.86 -21.22 7.26
N LEU A 184 -0.60 -21.25 6.79
CA LEU A 184 -0.10 -20.36 5.74
C LEU A 184 0.21 -21.19 4.49
N CYS A 185 -0.47 -20.85 3.39
CA CYS A 185 -0.28 -21.48 2.08
C CYS A 185 0.55 -20.60 1.16
N TYR A 186 1.66 -21.13 0.64
CA TYR A 186 2.50 -20.44 -0.31
C TYR A 186 2.98 -21.40 -1.41
N ARG A 187 2.71 -21.02 -2.67
CA ARG A 187 3.02 -21.83 -3.87
C ARG A 187 4.51 -22.16 -4.09
N LYS A 188 5.43 -21.42 -3.45
CA LYS A 188 6.86 -21.72 -3.50
C LYS A 188 7.31 -22.50 -2.27
N LYS A 189 8.35 -23.31 -2.43
CA LYS A 189 8.92 -24.13 -1.34
C LYS A 189 9.65 -23.32 -0.27
N GLU A 190 10.06 -22.07 -0.61
CA GLU A 190 10.84 -21.21 0.26
C GLU A 190 10.36 -19.77 0.17
N PHE A 191 10.48 -19.04 1.28
CA PHE A 191 10.21 -17.61 1.33
C PHE A 191 11.39 -16.80 0.73
N THR A 192 11.14 -16.08 -0.37
CA THR A 192 12.16 -15.29 -1.06
C THR A 192 11.93 -13.78 -0.95
N ARG A 193 10.86 -13.34 -0.29
CA ARG A 193 10.42 -11.94 -0.25
C ARG A 193 10.28 -11.37 1.15
N LEU A 194 10.52 -12.17 2.18
CA LEU A 194 10.42 -11.72 3.56
C LEU A 194 11.66 -10.91 3.95
N ASN A 195 11.48 -9.92 4.80
CA ASN A 195 12.56 -9.34 5.55
C ASN A 195 13.08 -10.34 6.61
N ASP A 196 14.24 -10.07 7.18
CA ASP A 196 14.91 -11.04 8.06
C ASP A 196 14.12 -11.29 9.36
N ILE A 197 13.37 -10.29 9.85
CA ILE A 197 12.52 -10.41 11.04
C ILE A 197 11.35 -11.34 10.73
N ASN A 198 10.58 -11.04 9.71
CA ASN A 198 9.40 -11.82 9.33
C ASN A 198 9.78 -13.26 8.92
N LEU A 199 10.97 -13.43 8.30
CA LEU A 199 11.49 -14.76 7.97
C LEU A 199 11.78 -15.58 9.23
N LYS A 200 12.43 -14.96 10.21
CA LYS A 200 12.70 -15.59 11.51
C LYS A 200 11.40 -15.94 12.22
N ASP A 201 10.50 -14.99 12.38
CA ASP A 201 9.26 -15.14 13.14
C ASP A 201 8.35 -16.24 12.55
N ILE A 202 8.20 -16.29 11.21
CA ILE A 202 7.36 -17.30 10.57
C ILE A 202 7.98 -18.71 10.66
N HIS A 203 9.31 -18.83 10.60
CA HIS A 203 9.98 -20.11 10.80
C HIS A 203 9.88 -20.59 12.25
N GLU A 204 10.03 -19.72 13.23
CA GLU A 204 9.82 -20.04 14.63
C GLU A 204 8.39 -20.47 14.91
N ALA A 205 7.40 -19.78 14.35
CA ALA A 205 5.99 -20.13 14.45
C ALA A 205 5.68 -21.49 13.77
N GLY A 206 6.29 -21.76 12.64
CA GLY A 206 6.16 -23.07 11.95
C GLY A 206 6.81 -24.20 12.74
N ASN A 207 8.04 -24.02 13.22
CA ASN A 207 8.78 -25.03 13.96
C ASN A 207 8.13 -25.36 15.32
N SER A 208 7.51 -24.37 15.96
CA SER A 208 6.76 -24.59 17.22
C SER A 208 5.36 -25.19 17.01
N GLY A 209 4.91 -25.36 15.76
CA GLY A 209 3.56 -25.83 15.46
C GLY A 209 2.46 -24.77 15.69
N LYS A 210 2.84 -23.51 15.97
CA LYS A 210 1.89 -22.40 16.15
C LYS A 210 1.21 -22.00 14.84
N VAL A 211 1.92 -22.13 13.71
CA VAL A 211 1.41 -21.94 12.34
C VAL A 211 1.72 -23.19 11.51
N GLU A 212 0.72 -23.74 10.85
CA GLU A 212 0.93 -24.79 9.85
C GLU A 212 1.44 -24.19 8.55
N LEU A 213 2.64 -24.56 8.10
CA LEU A 213 3.24 -24.06 6.85
C LEU A 213 2.98 -25.05 5.70
N LYS A 214 2.14 -24.66 4.75
CA LYS A 214 1.87 -25.36 3.48
C LYS A 214 2.72 -24.71 2.36
N LEU A 215 4.02 -25.06 2.32
CA LEU A 215 4.97 -24.54 1.34
C LEU A 215 5.10 -25.42 0.11
N GLY A 216 5.21 -24.80 -1.07
CA GLY A 216 5.25 -25.52 -2.36
C GLY A 216 3.88 -26.05 -2.77
N ILE A 217 2.82 -25.61 -2.13
CA ILE A 217 1.44 -26.03 -2.35
C ILE A 217 0.65 -24.80 -2.80
N ASP A 218 -0.19 -24.97 -3.82
CA ASP A 218 -1.11 -23.91 -4.29
C ASP A 218 -2.56 -24.38 -4.11
N ILE A 219 -3.50 -23.49 -4.34
CA ILE A 219 -4.92 -23.76 -4.25
C ILE A 219 -5.45 -24.00 -5.67
N ASN A 220 -6.12 -25.13 -5.88
CA ASN A 220 -6.82 -25.42 -7.11
C ASN A 220 -8.21 -24.77 -7.15
N GLU A 221 -8.95 -24.85 -6.04
CA GLU A 221 -10.34 -24.45 -5.99
C GLU A 221 -10.76 -24.15 -4.56
N VAL A 222 -11.72 -23.25 -4.43
CA VAL A 222 -12.44 -22.98 -3.18
C VAL A 222 -13.93 -23.19 -3.40
N GLU A 223 -14.53 -24.00 -2.57
CA GLU A 223 -15.96 -24.33 -2.57
C GLU A 223 -16.65 -23.79 -1.31
N ASP A 224 -17.94 -23.55 -1.40
CA ASP A 224 -18.76 -23.21 -0.23
C ASP A 224 -19.25 -24.50 0.46
N ASP A 225 -18.80 -24.72 1.67
CA ASP A 225 -19.29 -25.78 2.53
C ASP A 225 -20.04 -25.16 3.73
N ASN A 226 -21.35 -24.93 3.55
CA ASN A 226 -22.22 -24.38 4.58
C ASN A 226 -21.72 -23.04 5.17
N GLY A 227 -21.21 -22.15 4.33
CA GLY A 227 -20.67 -20.84 4.70
C GLY A 227 -19.21 -20.85 5.13
N LYS A 228 -18.56 -22.01 5.17
CA LYS A 228 -17.12 -22.19 5.36
C LYS A 228 -16.44 -22.42 4.02
N ALA A 229 -15.15 -22.11 3.96
CA ALA A 229 -14.37 -22.31 2.75
C ALA A 229 -13.71 -23.68 2.74
N LYS A 230 -14.20 -24.59 1.90
CA LYS A 230 -13.51 -25.85 1.59
C LYS A 230 -12.47 -25.55 0.52
N VAL A 231 -11.21 -25.78 0.83
CA VAL A 231 -10.06 -25.50 -0.03
C VAL A 231 -9.48 -26.80 -0.55
N ASN A 232 -9.43 -26.96 -1.86
CA ASN A 232 -8.81 -28.08 -2.54
C ASN A 232 -7.41 -27.66 -3.01
N PHE A 233 -6.36 -28.33 -2.53
CA PHE A 233 -4.96 -28.00 -2.80
C PHE A 233 -4.39 -28.79 -3.98
N THR A 234 -3.28 -28.29 -4.56
CA THR A 234 -2.60 -28.89 -5.71
C THR A 234 -1.91 -30.22 -5.40
N ASP A 235 -1.68 -30.53 -4.13
CA ASP A 235 -1.14 -31.82 -3.66
C ASP A 235 -2.21 -32.92 -3.49
N GLY A 236 -3.48 -32.59 -3.82
CA GLY A 236 -4.62 -33.51 -3.71
C GLY A 236 -5.26 -33.54 -2.33
N THR A 237 -4.77 -32.77 -1.37
CA THR A 237 -5.41 -32.63 -0.04
C THR A 237 -6.52 -31.59 -0.09
N SER A 238 -7.43 -31.65 0.89
CA SER A 238 -8.44 -30.62 1.10
C SER A 238 -8.64 -30.35 2.58
N ASP A 239 -9.07 -29.13 2.91
CA ASP A 239 -9.37 -28.71 4.28
C ASP A 239 -10.46 -27.62 4.30
N ILE A 240 -11.15 -27.47 5.44
CA ILE A 240 -12.24 -26.52 5.64
C ILE A 240 -11.78 -25.43 6.60
N TYR A 241 -11.99 -24.16 6.21
CA TYR A 241 -11.59 -22.99 6.96
C TYR A 241 -12.80 -22.10 7.25
N ASP A 242 -12.80 -21.49 8.45
CA ASP A 242 -13.76 -20.45 8.81
C ASP A 242 -13.48 -19.16 8.05
N ARG A 243 -12.19 -18.96 7.64
CA ARG A 243 -11.75 -17.77 6.93
C ARG A 243 -10.56 -18.03 6.02
N ILE A 244 -10.53 -17.35 4.87
CA ILE A 244 -9.35 -17.24 4.02
C ILE A 244 -8.93 -15.77 3.94
N ILE A 245 -7.64 -15.48 4.12
CA ILE A 245 -7.06 -14.15 3.96
C ILE A 245 -6.05 -14.19 2.83
N TYR A 246 -6.39 -13.54 1.70
CA TYR A 246 -5.48 -13.40 0.56
C TYR A 246 -4.53 -12.23 0.77
N ALA A 247 -3.26 -12.52 1.09
CA ALA A 247 -2.16 -11.57 1.21
C ALA A 247 -1.19 -11.70 0.01
N ILE A 248 -1.75 -11.66 -1.21
CA ILE A 248 -1.05 -11.88 -2.49
C ILE A 248 -0.70 -10.58 -3.23
N GLY A 249 -0.67 -9.47 -2.50
CA GLY A 249 -0.38 -8.14 -3.03
C GLY A 249 -1.60 -7.43 -3.61
N GLY A 250 -1.37 -6.31 -4.27
CA GLY A 250 -2.41 -5.51 -4.94
C GLY A 250 -2.00 -5.08 -6.34
N SER A 251 -2.99 -4.74 -7.16
CA SER A 251 -2.76 -4.20 -8.51
C SER A 251 -2.25 -2.76 -8.44
N THR A 252 -1.38 -2.40 -9.36
CA THR A 252 -1.01 -1.00 -9.59
C THR A 252 -2.22 -0.25 -10.14
N PRO A 253 -2.50 0.99 -9.75
CA PRO A 253 -3.60 1.78 -10.28
C PRO A 253 -3.27 2.31 -11.69
N LEU A 254 -3.12 1.40 -12.66
CA LEU A 254 -2.75 1.69 -14.05
C LEU A 254 -3.72 2.64 -14.73
N ASP A 255 -5.03 2.42 -14.52
CA ASP A 255 -6.08 3.26 -15.11
C ASP A 255 -5.91 4.73 -14.73
N PHE A 256 -5.50 5.00 -13.49
CA PHE A 256 -5.26 6.37 -13.04
C PHE A 256 -4.02 6.97 -13.72
N LEU A 257 -2.92 6.21 -13.80
CA LEU A 257 -1.70 6.68 -14.47
C LEU A 257 -1.97 7.01 -15.93
N GLN A 258 -2.73 6.16 -16.63
CA GLN A 258 -3.15 6.39 -18.03
C GLN A 258 -4.02 7.64 -18.18
N LYS A 259 -4.97 7.88 -17.25
CA LYS A 259 -5.78 9.11 -17.24
C LYS A 259 -4.95 10.37 -17.03
N CYS A 260 -3.81 10.26 -16.35
CA CYS A 260 -2.84 11.35 -16.22
C CYS A 260 -1.89 11.47 -17.42
N GLY A 261 -1.98 10.60 -18.42
CA GLY A 261 -1.07 10.55 -19.57
C GLY A 261 0.32 10.01 -19.24
N ILE A 262 0.47 9.33 -18.09
CA ILE A 262 1.75 8.78 -17.63
C ILE A 262 1.98 7.43 -18.32
N ASN A 263 3.10 7.30 -19.02
CA ASN A 263 3.53 6.05 -19.62
C ASN A 263 4.06 5.09 -18.56
N VAL A 264 3.84 3.80 -18.77
CA VAL A 264 4.31 2.73 -17.89
C VAL A 264 5.08 1.69 -18.68
N ASP A 265 5.98 0.95 -18.00
CA ASP A 265 6.66 -0.21 -18.58
C ASP A 265 5.72 -1.44 -18.66
N ASP A 266 6.22 -2.56 -19.21
CA ASP A 266 5.48 -3.83 -19.34
C ASP A 266 5.03 -4.42 -17.99
N LYS A 267 5.53 -3.91 -16.87
CA LYS A 267 5.18 -4.32 -15.51
C LYS A 267 4.29 -3.32 -14.79
N GLY A 268 3.85 -2.28 -15.50
CA GLY A 268 3.00 -1.23 -14.98
C GLY A 268 3.70 -0.24 -14.07
N VAL A 269 5.04 -0.13 -14.13
CA VAL A 269 5.81 0.88 -13.41
C VAL A 269 5.87 2.15 -14.25
N PRO A 270 5.58 3.34 -13.67
CA PRO A 270 5.68 4.60 -14.40
C PRO A 270 7.08 4.84 -14.98
N LEU A 271 7.13 5.28 -16.23
CA LEU A 271 8.37 5.77 -16.84
C LEU A 271 8.65 7.18 -16.32
N MET A 272 9.83 7.39 -15.75
CA MET A 272 10.25 8.66 -15.16
C MET A 272 11.76 8.86 -15.29
N ASP A 273 12.17 10.12 -15.24
CA ASP A 273 13.59 10.48 -15.18
C ASP A 273 14.19 10.29 -13.78
N GLU A 274 15.45 10.67 -13.63
CA GLU A 274 16.16 10.59 -12.35
C GLU A 274 15.54 11.46 -11.26
N ASN A 275 14.85 12.54 -11.61
CA ASN A 275 14.16 13.46 -10.70
C ASN A 275 12.71 13.07 -10.46
N LYS A 276 12.31 11.85 -10.85
CA LYS A 276 10.95 11.33 -10.73
C LYS A 276 9.90 12.05 -11.59
N GLN A 277 10.31 12.86 -12.56
CA GLN A 277 9.40 13.46 -13.52
C GLN A 277 8.99 12.41 -14.56
N SER A 278 7.69 12.30 -14.80
CA SER A 278 7.13 11.40 -15.80
C SER A 278 7.39 11.91 -17.22
N ASN A 279 6.92 11.17 -18.24
CA ASN A 279 6.91 11.65 -19.62
C ASN A 279 6.08 12.93 -19.83
N VAL A 280 5.19 13.27 -18.86
CA VAL A 280 4.43 14.54 -18.87
C VAL A 280 5.16 15.57 -18.03
N LYS A 281 5.74 16.58 -18.69
CA LYS A 281 6.47 17.67 -18.01
C LYS A 281 5.57 18.33 -16.95
N GLY A 282 6.07 18.41 -15.71
CA GLY A 282 5.36 18.97 -14.56
C GLY A 282 4.52 17.94 -13.77
N ILE A 283 4.50 16.66 -14.21
CA ILE A 283 3.93 15.56 -13.42
C ILE A 283 5.06 14.66 -12.90
N PHE A 284 5.11 14.49 -11.59
CA PHE A 284 6.07 13.68 -10.87
C PHE A 284 5.39 12.48 -10.21
N VAL A 285 6.15 11.41 -9.97
CA VAL A 285 5.63 10.19 -9.33
C VAL A 285 6.53 9.80 -8.17
N ALA A 286 5.97 9.58 -6.99
CA ALA A 286 6.74 9.33 -5.77
C ALA A 286 6.20 8.16 -4.93
N GLY A 287 7.11 7.52 -4.19
CA GLY A 287 6.80 6.44 -3.26
C GLY A 287 6.54 5.10 -3.94
N ASP A 288 5.69 4.28 -3.34
CA ASP A 288 5.42 2.91 -3.78
C ASP A 288 5.05 2.79 -5.26
N ILE A 289 4.24 3.71 -5.78
CA ILE A 289 3.81 3.72 -7.18
C ILE A 289 4.99 3.88 -8.14
N ALA A 290 6.07 4.55 -7.69
CA ALA A 290 7.26 4.82 -8.48
C ALA A 290 8.25 3.63 -8.53
N THR A 291 7.94 2.50 -7.90
CA THR A 291 8.87 1.36 -7.79
C THR A 291 8.21 0.04 -8.15
N LYS A 292 9.02 -0.88 -8.70
CA LYS A 292 8.54 -2.22 -9.10
C LYS A 292 8.18 -3.11 -7.91
N ASN A 293 8.95 -3.04 -6.84
CA ASN A 293 8.87 -3.98 -5.72
C ASN A 293 8.24 -3.37 -4.46
N GLY A 294 7.68 -2.17 -4.56
CA GLY A 294 7.28 -1.35 -3.43
C GLY A 294 8.46 -0.55 -2.87
N ALA A 295 8.15 0.41 -2.02
CA ALA A 295 9.11 1.28 -1.37
C ALA A 295 8.84 1.32 0.15
N SER A 296 9.83 1.76 0.92
CA SER A 296 9.64 2.11 2.33
C SER A 296 9.04 3.52 2.46
N ILE A 297 8.55 3.87 3.64
CA ILE A 297 8.17 5.25 3.95
C ILE A 297 9.36 6.19 3.70
N VAL A 298 10.56 5.79 4.16
CA VAL A 298 11.80 6.57 3.97
C VAL A 298 12.10 6.80 2.48
N THR A 299 11.95 5.77 1.64
CA THR A 299 12.11 5.95 0.18
C THR A 299 11.16 7.02 -0.36
N GLY A 300 9.91 7.00 0.09
CA GLY A 300 8.92 8.01 -0.31
C GLY A 300 9.26 9.43 0.18
N LEU A 301 9.79 9.57 1.39
CA LEU A 301 10.26 10.85 1.92
C LEU A 301 11.50 11.36 1.16
N ASN A 302 12.41 10.47 0.79
CA ASN A 302 13.58 10.83 -0.02
C ASN A 302 13.20 11.20 -1.47
N ASP A 303 12.19 10.54 -2.05
CA ASP A 303 11.59 10.96 -3.33
C ASP A 303 11.05 12.40 -3.25
N ALA A 304 10.41 12.77 -2.12
CA ALA A 304 9.93 14.13 -1.90
C ALA A 304 11.03 15.17 -1.96
N VAL A 305 12.14 14.94 -1.24
CA VAL A 305 13.33 15.83 -1.28
C VAL A 305 13.85 15.96 -2.70
N LYS A 306 13.98 14.84 -3.41
CA LYS A 306 14.48 14.81 -4.77
C LYS A 306 13.62 15.61 -5.74
N ILE A 307 12.30 15.39 -5.74
CA ILE A 307 11.35 16.11 -6.58
C ILE A 307 11.38 17.61 -6.28
N LEU A 308 11.32 17.95 -5.00
CA LEU A 308 11.29 19.35 -4.61
C LEU A 308 12.63 20.07 -4.82
N SER A 309 13.75 19.36 -5.03
CA SER A 309 15.02 19.98 -5.37
C SER A 309 15.02 20.61 -6.79
N VAL A 310 14.13 20.14 -7.67
CA VAL A 310 14.01 20.63 -9.06
C VAL A 310 12.74 21.44 -9.32
N LEU A 311 11.85 21.58 -8.33
CA LEU A 311 10.66 22.44 -8.33
C LEU A 311 10.90 23.72 -7.54
#